data_8fddc0eeb9793193f7c9e9dfdcc3caaf
#
_entry.id   8fddc0eeb9793193f7c9e9dfdcc3caaf
#
_cell.length_a   1.000
_cell.length_b   1.000
_cell.length_c   1.000
_cell.angle_alpha   90.00
_cell.angle_beta   90.00
_cell.angle_gamma   90.00
#
_symmetry.space_group_name_H-M   'P 1'
#
loop_
_entity.id
_entity.type
_entity.pdbx_description
1 polymer ?
#
loop_
_entity_poly.entity_id
_entity_poly.type
_entity_poly.pdbx_seq_one_letter_code
_entity_poly.pdbx_strand_id
1 'polypeptide(L)'
;MAEYLKTQLAERNNRYRAELEDYFRTLLVDGYEARADRSWRRDYASPEAYTQSVAPNRARGQAILAPPELPITGAPSFAPVAGLEDLGAQFVQLPLTPPLRAEAILAVPQTGAGPFPLVVCQHGIGSTPEHAMGLMDPEGAYHSFGRRLVEAGFAVLAPFNLAEGAPRGRIVRLAMMADTTLPGLELVRLQRLLDLVLARPDIDPARVGFWGLSLGGMAAQFWTPLEPRLKTAISAAWFNSRLNKMVVPDPRYACFLDVPEEHVWGRGWLTEFNDADQCSLICPRPFLVTAGKTDFIAWYPQLVEEFEELRAHYEQLGLGERVSLDLHEGGHEVRVQGGIAWMRRWLR
;
A
#
# COMPACT_ATOMS: atom_id res chain seq x y z
N MET A 1 -31.47 -43.63 2.58
CA MET A 1 -31.44 -42.81 3.82
C MET A 1 -30.17 -41.95 3.90
N ALA A 2 -28.97 -42.52 3.91
CA ALA A 2 -27.71 -41.74 4.03
C ALA A 2 -27.49 -40.74 2.85
N GLU A 3 -27.75 -41.15 1.62
CA GLU A 3 -27.66 -40.32 0.42
C GLU A 3 -28.64 -39.14 0.48
N TYR A 4 -29.90 -39.38 0.82
CA TYR A 4 -30.91 -38.37 1.02
C TYR A 4 -30.50 -37.35 2.08
N LEU A 5 -29.96 -37.77 3.21
CA LEU A 5 -29.49 -36.89 4.28
C LEU A 5 -28.30 -36.01 3.82
N LYS A 6 -27.37 -36.58 3.04
CA LYS A 6 -26.27 -35.83 2.47
C LYS A 6 -26.76 -34.72 1.53
N THR A 7 -27.72 -35.02 0.64
CA THR A 7 -28.33 -34.05 -0.25
C THR A 7 -29.02 -32.93 0.53
N GLN A 8 -29.82 -33.25 1.53
CA GLN A 8 -30.49 -32.27 2.39
C GLN A 8 -29.49 -31.38 3.16
N LEU A 9 -28.37 -31.93 3.61
CA LEU A 9 -27.29 -31.17 4.25
C LEU A 9 -26.60 -30.22 3.26
N ALA A 10 -26.30 -30.69 2.06
CA ALA A 10 -25.69 -29.87 1.01
C ALA A 10 -26.60 -28.70 0.62
N GLU A 11 -27.89 -28.95 0.42
CA GLU A 11 -28.87 -27.92 0.10
C GLU A 11 -28.99 -26.86 1.21
N ARG A 12 -29.00 -27.30 2.47
CA ARG A 12 -29.04 -26.39 3.64
C ARG A 12 -27.77 -25.52 3.71
N ASN A 13 -26.61 -26.13 3.57
CA ASN A 13 -25.34 -25.40 3.57
C ASN A 13 -25.28 -24.38 2.45
N ASN A 14 -25.65 -24.78 1.23
CA ASN A 14 -25.64 -23.87 0.09
C ASN A 14 -26.59 -22.70 0.28
N ARG A 15 -27.82 -22.95 0.76
CA ARG A 15 -28.78 -21.88 1.06
C ARG A 15 -28.25 -20.93 2.12
N TYR A 16 -27.75 -21.45 3.24
CA TYR A 16 -27.23 -20.61 4.32
C TYR A 16 -26.00 -19.80 3.90
N ARG A 17 -25.12 -20.40 3.08
CA ARG A 17 -24.00 -19.65 2.49
C ARG A 17 -24.51 -18.50 1.61
N ALA A 18 -25.45 -18.75 0.72
CA ALA A 18 -26.02 -17.70 -0.13
C ALA A 18 -26.67 -16.57 0.69
N GLU A 19 -27.42 -16.91 1.74
CA GLU A 19 -28.00 -15.94 2.67
C GLU A 19 -26.94 -15.08 3.36
N LEU A 20 -25.79 -15.66 3.76
CA LEU A 20 -24.66 -14.92 4.35
C LEU A 20 -23.95 -14.03 3.33
N GLU A 21 -23.74 -14.51 2.12
CA GLU A 21 -23.16 -13.74 1.03
C GLU A 21 -24.04 -12.53 0.67
N ASP A 22 -25.37 -12.71 0.55
CA ASP A 22 -26.32 -11.63 0.31
C ASP A 22 -26.36 -10.63 1.48
N TYR A 23 -26.30 -11.11 2.72
CA TYR A 23 -26.23 -10.25 3.90
C TYR A 23 -24.99 -9.35 3.88
N PHE A 24 -23.82 -9.94 3.63
CA PHE A 24 -22.57 -9.16 3.58
C PHE A 24 -22.50 -8.24 2.36
N ARG A 25 -23.03 -8.65 1.21
CA ARG A 25 -23.16 -7.78 0.06
C ARG A 25 -24.03 -6.56 0.37
N THR A 26 -25.23 -6.78 0.91
CA THR A 26 -26.13 -5.69 1.31
C THR A 26 -25.48 -4.78 2.35
N LEU A 27 -24.78 -5.36 3.34
CA LEU A 27 -24.09 -4.58 4.36
C LEU A 27 -22.92 -3.78 3.77
N LEU A 28 -22.02 -4.42 3.01
CA LEU A 28 -20.73 -3.82 2.65
C LEU A 28 -20.80 -3.01 1.36
N VAL A 29 -21.54 -3.47 0.36
CA VAL A 29 -21.65 -2.80 -0.96
C VAL A 29 -22.85 -1.87 -0.97
N ASP A 30 -24.07 -2.41 -0.93
CA ASP A 30 -25.29 -1.64 -1.15
C ASP A 30 -25.52 -0.57 -0.06
N GLY A 31 -25.09 -0.83 1.16
CA GLY A 31 -25.22 0.07 2.30
C GLY A 31 -24.02 1.00 2.54
N TYR A 32 -23.00 0.99 1.67
CA TYR A 32 -21.76 1.73 1.91
C TYR A 32 -21.98 3.23 1.96
N GLU A 33 -22.59 3.82 0.94
CA GLU A 33 -22.82 5.26 0.82
C GLU A 33 -23.55 5.82 2.04
N ALA A 34 -24.62 5.15 2.48
CA ALA A 34 -25.38 5.58 3.66
C ALA A 34 -24.57 5.50 4.96
N ARG A 35 -23.53 4.67 5.04
CA ARG A 35 -22.59 4.65 6.17
C ARG A 35 -21.54 5.74 6.02
N ALA A 36 -20.99 5.91 4.83
CA ALA A 36 -20.01 6.94 4.50
C ALA A 36 -20.58 8.34 4.84
N ASP A 37 -21.80 8.66 4.41
CA ASP A 37 -22.49 9.91 4.72
C ASP A 37 -22.60 10.21 6.24
N ARG A 38 -22.66 9.19 7.06
CA ARG A 38 -22.70 9.34 8.52
C ARG A 38 -21.33 9.49 9.17
N SER A 39 -20.30 8.87 8.61
CA SER A 39 -18.95 8.78 9.19
C SER A 39 -17.99 9.84 8.67
N TRP A 40 -18.21 10.37 7.47
CA TRP A 40 -17.37 11.40 6.89
C TRP A 40 -17.97 12.80 7.08
N ARG A 41 -17.15 13.73 7.59
CA ARG A 41 -17.53 15.14 7.83
C ARG A 41 -16.53 16.06 7.16
N ARG A 42 -16.37 15.90 5.83
CA ARG A 42 -15.37 16.62 5.04
C ARG A 42 -15.69 18.10 4.93
N ASP A 43 -14.70 18.95 5.25
CA ASP A 43 -14.75 20.41 5.08
C ASP A 43 -13.78 20.80 3.97
N TYR A 44 -14.30 21.27 2.86
CA TYR A 44 -13.53 21.66 1.69
C TYR A 44 -13.23 23.17 1.64
N ALA A 45 -13.41 23.91 2.72
CA ALA A 45 -13.13 25.34 2.77
C ALA A 45 -11.63 25.65 2.56
N SER A 46 -10.74 24.78 2.99
CA SER A 46 -9.30 24.84 2.74
C SER A 46 -8.64 23.46 2.92
N PRO A 47 -7.40 23.25 2.42
CA PRO A 47 -6.64 22.03 2.68
C PRO A 47 -6.44 21.74 4.17
N GLU A 48 -6.28 22.78 4.99
CA GLU A 48 -6.13 22.66 6.45
C GLU A 48 -7.46 22.23 7.11
N ALA A 49 -8.58 22.86 6.71
CA ALA A 49 -9.92 22.51 7.18
C ALA A 49 -10.25 21.05 6.79
N TYR A 50 -9.96 20.67 5.57
CA TYR A 50 -10.11 19.28 5.11
C TYR A 50 -9.30 18.32 5.97
N THR A 51 -8.00 18.58 6.15
CA THR A 51 -7.11 17.72 6.95
C THR A 51 -7.60 17.53 8.38
N GLN A 52 -8.13 18.59 8.98
CA GLN A 52 -8.72 18.55 10.34
C GLN A 52 -10.04 17.78 10.36
N SER A 53 -10.91 18.00 9.39
CA SER A 53 -12.23 17.38 9.33
C SER A 53 -12.19 15.86 9.15
N VAL A 54 -11.17 15.33 8.43
CA VAL A 54 -10.96 13.89 8.22
C VAL A 54 -10.02 13.25 9.26
N ALA A 55 -9.55 13.99 10.25
CA ALA A 55 -8.69 13.44 11.32
C ALA A 55 -9.34 12.27 12.08
N PRO A 56 -10.66 12.25 12.40
CA PRO A 56 -11.31 11.10 13.01
C PRO A 56 -11.25 9.85 12.12
N ASN A 57 -11.43 10.00 10.80
CA ASN A 57 -11.32 8.88 9.85
C ASN A 57 -9.89 8.35 9.76
N ARG A 58 -8.89 9.25 9.78
CA ARG A 58 -7.48 8.85 9.84
C ARG A 58 -7.16 8.06 11.12
N ALA A 59 -7.66 8.52 12.27
CA ALA A 59 -7.53 7.79 13.53
C ALA A 59 -8.21 6.41 13.46
N ARG A 60 -9.36 6.32 12.79
CA ARG A 60 -10.04 5.05 12.54
C ARG A 60 -9.22 4.12 11.66
N GLY A 61 -8.62 4.62 10.57
CA GLY A 61 -7.68 3.86 9.72
C GLY A 61 -6.47 3.35 10.52
N GLN A 62 -5.91 4.18 11.40
CA GLN A 62 -4.85 3.77 12.32
C GLN A 62 -5.30 2.65 13.28
N ALA A 63 -6.50 2.74 13.83
CA ALA A 63 -7.06 1.72 14.71
C ALA A 63 -7.31 0.38 13.96
N ILE A 64 -7.67 0.42 12.69
CA ILE A 64 -7.82 -0.78 11.84
C ILE A 64 -6.46 -1.45 11.59
N LEU A 65 -5.42 -0.67 11.29
CA LEU A 65 -4.07 -1.19 11.13
C LEU A 65 -3.44 -1.64 12.45
N ALA A 66 -3.87 -1.06 13.57
CA ALA A 66 -3.41 -1.39 14.93
C ALA A 66 -1.87 -1.54 15.01
N PRO A 67 -1.07 -0.52 14.63
CA PRO A 67 0.38 -0.60 14.66
C PRO A 67 0.87 -0.74 16.10
N PRO A 68 1.68 -1.78 16.42
CA PRO A 68 2.18 -1.96 17.77
C PRO A 68 3.38 -1.05 18.06
N GLU A 69 3.76 -0.94 19.33
CA GLU A 69 5.01 -0.30 19.68
C GLU A 69 6.20 -1.23 19.43
N LEU A 70 7.15 -0.80 18.59
CA LEU A 70 8.40 -1.51 18.30
C LEU A 70 9.59 -0.55 18.49
N PRO A 71 10.09 -0.33 19.72
CA PRO A 71 11.26 0.50 19.96
C PRO A 71 12.52 -0.10 19.33
N ILE A 72 13.45 0.78 18.93
CA ILE A 72 14.81 0.38 18.54
C ILE A 72 15.54 -0.07 19.81
N THR A 73 16.16 -1.25 19.78
CA THR A 73 16.81 -1.87 20.93
C THR A 73 18.31 -2.09 20.76
N GLY A 74 18.88 -1.72 19.61
CA GLY A 74 20.31 -1.88 19.36
C GLY A 74 20.81 -1.01 18.21
N ALA A 75 22.11 -0.99 18.02
CA ALA A 75 22.74 -0.27 16.92
C ALA A 75 22.41 -0.94 15.58
N PRO A 76 22.19 -0.15 14.50
CA PRO A 76 22.01 -0.70 13.16
C PRO A 76 23.32 -1.31 12.65
N SER A 77 23.20 -2.30 11.77
CA SER A 77 24.33 -2.80 11.00
C SER A 77 24.11 -2.53 9.50
N PHE A 78 25.23 -2.34 8.81
CA PHE A 78 25.26 -2.08 7.37
C PHE A 78 26.25 -3.03 6.72
N ALA A 79 25.86 -3.65 5.60
CA ALA A 79 26.72 -4.52 4.82
C ALA A 79 26.56 -4.20 3.33
N PRO A 80 27.63 -4.26 2.51
CA PRO A 80 27.50 -4.10 1.06
C PRO A 80 26.52 -5.11 0.47
N VAL A 81 25.77 -4.71 -0.55
CA VAL A 81 24.88 -5.60 -1.31
C VAL A 81 25.60 -6.05 -2.57
N ALA A 82 25.88 -7.35 -2.66
CA ALA A 82 26.53 -7.94 -3.83
C ALA A 82 25.65 -7.72 -5.09
N GLY A 83 26.30 -7.26 -6.17
CA GLY A 83 25.64 -6.92 -7.43
C GLY A 83 25.02 -5.52 -7.51
N LEU A 84 25.17 -4.71 -6.44
CA LEU A 84 24.79 -3.29 -6.39
C LEU A 84 25.95 -2.39 -5.90
N GLU A 85 27.19 -2.84 -6.10
CA GLU A 85 28.41 -2.11 -5.72
C GLU A 85 28.52 -0.78 -6.47
N ASP A 86 28.06 -0.75 -7.71
CA ASP A 86 27.99 0.44 -8.57
C ASP A 86 27.06 1.53 -8.02
N LEU A 87 26.06 1.14 -7.23
CA LEU A 87 25.15 2.05 -6.54
C LEU A 87 25.57 2.36 -5.09
N GLY A 88 26.65 1.75 -4.59
CA GLY A 88 27.05 1.83 -3.20
C GLY A 88 25.97 1.35 -2.23
N ALA A 89 25.14 0.40 -2.67
CA ALA A 89 24.00 -0.07 -1.90
C ALA A 89 24.41 -0.85 -0.66
N GLN A 90 23.69 -0.63 0.44
CA GLN A 90 23.91 -1.28 1.72
C GLN A 90 22.68 -2.03 2.18
N PHE A 91 22.85 -3.24 2.65
CA PHE A 91 21.84 -3.97 3.41
C PHE A 91 21.84 -3.45 4.84
N VAL A 92 20.71 -2.93 5.28
CA VAL A 92 20.50 -2.34 6.59
C VAL A 92 19.71 -3.32 7.46
N GLN A 93 20.22 -3.59 8.67
CA GLN A 93 19.48 -4.30 9.71
C GLN A 93 19.41 -3.43 10.95
N LEU A 94 18.19 -3.18 11.41
CA LEU A 94 17.91 -2.36 12.60
C LEU A 94 17.20 -3.22 13.65
N PRO A 95 17.85 -3.55 14.78
CA PRO A 95 17.23 -4.29 15.86
C PRO A 95 16.06 -3.52 16.49
N LEU A 96 14.92 -4.20 16.57
CA LEU A 96 13.72 -3.71 17.27
C LEU A 96 13.46 -4.57 18.50
N THR A 97 12.28 -4.46 19.10
CA THR A 97 11.86 -5.38 20.16
C THR A 97 12.19 -6.83 19.80
N PRO A 98 13.03 -7.54 20.59
CA PRO A 98 13.45 -8.90 20.26
C PRO A 98 12.25 -9.88 20.15
N PRO A 99 12.26 -10.79 19.18
CA PRO A 99 13.38 -11.08 18.25
C PRO A 99 13.30 -10.30 16.93
N LEU A 100 12.48 -9.25 16.84
CA LEU A 100 12.19 -8.53 15.60
C LEU A 100 13.32 -7.57 15.19
N ARG A 101 13.45 -7.36 13.90
CA ARG A 101 14.30 -6.35 13.27
C ARG A 101 13.60 -5.75 12.05
N ALA A 102 13.97 -4.55 11.66
CA ALA A 102 13.65 -3.99 10.37
C ALA A 102 14.84 -4.12 9.44
N GLU A 103 14.59 -4.51 8.19
CA GLU A 103 15.62 -4.75 7.17
C GLU A 103 15.25 -4.02 5.88
N ALA A 104 16.27 -3.52 5.18
CA ALA A 104 16.08 -2.81 3.91
C ALA A 104 17.38 -2.81 3.09
N ILE A 105 17.25 -2.59 1.79
CA ILE A 105 18.36 -2.11 0.95
C ILE A 105 18.29 -0.58 0.93
N LEU A 106 19.38 0.07 1.25
CA LEU A 106 19.57 1.52 1.16
C LEU A 106 20.60 1.81 0.07
N ALA A 107 20.25 2.63 -0.91
CA ALA A 107 21.18 3.14 -1.93
C ALA A 107 21.07 4.66 -1.99
N VAL A 108 22.23 5.34 -1.97
CA VAL A 108 22.32 6.79 -2.07
C VAL A 108 23.15 7.11 -3.31
N PRO A 109 22.72 8.09 -4.16
CA PRO A 109 23.50 8.44 -5.35
C PRO A 109 24.96 8.78 -5.00
N GLN A 110 25.87 8.16 -5.74
CA GLN A 110 27.33 8.36 -5.52
C GLN A 110 27.85 9.63 -6.20
N THR A 111 27.02 10.26 -7.04
CA THR A 111 27.34 11.48 -7.78
C THR A 111 26.23 12.51 -7.57
N GLY A 112 26.59 13.80 -7.69
CA GLY A 112 25.66 14.89 -7.46
C GLY A 112 25.85 15.55 -6.09
N ALA A 113 25.15 16.65 -5.87
CA ALA A 113 25.15 17.38 -4.60
C ALA A 113 23.93 17.00 -3.76
N GLY A 114 24.16 16.34 -2.64
CA GLY A 114 23.12 16.08 -1.63
C GLY A 114 22.77 17.36 -0.83
N PRO A 115 21.85 17.26 0.14
CA PRO A 115 21.13 16.05 0.52
C PRO A 115 20.11 15.61 -0.53
N PHE A 116 20.02 14.30 -0.75
CA PHE A 116 19.16 13.70 -1.78
C PHE A 116 17.73 13.48 -1.28
N PRO A 117 16.70 13.68 -2.12
CA PRO A 117 15.34 13.23 -1.80
C PRO A 117 15.29 11.70 -1.71
N LEU A 118 14.51 11.19 -0.77
CA LEU A 118 14.37 9.74 -0.52
C LEU A 118 13.09 9.21 -1.16
N VAL A 119 13.16 8.04 -1.81
CA VAL A 119 11.99 7.28 -2.21
C VAL A 119 12.00 5.91 -1.53
N VAL A 120 10.94 5.60 -0.79
CA VAL A 120 10.70 4.26 -0.29
C VAL A 120 10.15 3.39 -1.44
N CYS A 121 10.81 2.29 -1.75
CA CYS A 121 10.46 1.36 -2.83
C CYS A 121 9.94 0.05 -2.24
N GLN A 122 8.61 -0.10 -2.16
CA GLN A 122 8.00 -1.26 -1.51
C GLN A 122 7.61 -2.33 -2.53
N HIS A 123 8.12 -3.54 -2.32
CA HIS A 123 7.78 -4.72 -3.11
C HIS A 123 6.38 -5.28 -2.78
N GLY A 124 5.85 -6.11 -3.70
CA GLY A 124 4.61 -6.86 -3.55
C GLY A 124 4.80 -8.25 -2.92
N ILE A 125 3.71 -9.02 -2.90
CA ILE A 125 3.75 -10.42 -2.47
C ILE A 125 4.56 -11.26 -3.48
N GLY A 126 5.25 -12.28 -3.02
CA GLY A 126 6.11 -13.12 -3.85
C GLY A 126 7.42 -12.47 -4.30
N SER A 127 7.72 -11.24 -3.81
CA SER A 127 8.88 -10.45 -4.22
C SER A 127 9.66 -9.91 -3.03
N THR A 128 10.81 -9.31 -3.29
CA THR A 128 11.75 -8.81 -2.27
C THR A 128 12.35 -7.46 -2.70
N PRO A 129 13.08 -6.76 -1.84
CA PRO A 129 13.84 -5.56 -2.21
C PRO A 129 14.76 -5.76 -3.41
N GLU A 130 15.32 -6.98 -3.56
CA GLU A 130 16.22 -7.32 -4.67
C GLU A 130 15.51 -7.25 -6.03
N HIS A 131 14.21 -7.58 -6.11
CA HIS A 131 13.40 -7.37 -7.32
C HIS A 131 13.26 -5.87 -7.62
N ALA A 132 12.92 -5.07 -6.61
CA ALA A 132 12.80 -3.62 -6.77
C ALA A 132 14.11 -2.98 -7.24
N MET A 133 15.25 -3.49 -6.77
CA MET A 133 16.59 -3.01 -7.11
C MET A 133 17.17 -3.62 -8.40
N GLY A 134 16.49 -4.59 -9.03
CA GLY A 134 16.91 -5.20 -10.29
C GLY A 134 17.99 -6.27 -10.15
N LEU A 135 18.20 -6.83 -8.96
CA LEU A 135 19.06 -7.99 -8.74
C LEU A 135 18.39 -9.31 -9.13
N MET A 136 17.07 -9.36 -9.00
CA MET A 136 16.24 -10.49 -9.40
C MET A 136 15.24 -10.01 -10.43
N ASP A 137 15.12 -10.75 -11.54
CA ASP A 137 14.18 -10.47 -12.64
C ASP A 137 14.16 -8.99 -13.08
N PRO A 138 15.28 -8.44 -13.58
CA PRO A 138 15.42 -7.00 -13.86
C PRO A 138 14.45 -6.47 -14.92
N GLU A 139 13.95 -7.33 -15.81
CA GLU A 139 12.96 -7.01 -16.85
C GLU A 139 11.53 -7.43 -16.45
N GLY A 140 11.35 -8.01 -15.27
CA GLY A 140 10.05 -8.41 -14.75
C GLY A 140 9.21 -7.20 -14.28
N ALA A 141 8.12 -7.47 -13.59
CA ALA A 141 7.10 -6.48 -13.21
C ALA A 141 7.62 -5.21 -12.52
N TYR A 142 8.80 -5.26 -11.93
CA TYR A 142 9.43 -4.11 -11.24
C TYR A 142 10.27 -3.24 -12.17
N HIS A 143 10.75 -3.74 -13.30
CA HIS A 143 11.60 -3.00 -14.24
C HIS A 143 12.77 -2.27 -13.54
N SER A 144 13.32 -2.88 -12.48
CA SER A 144 14.44 -2.33 -11.69
C SER A 144 14.19 -0.89 -11.17
N PHE A 145 12.95 -0.53 -10.82
CA PHE A 145 12.57 0.87 -10.57
C PHE A 145 13.38 1.52 -9.44
N GLY A 146 13.82 0.75 -8.43
CA GLY A 146 14.68 1.25 -7.38
C GLY A 146 16.05 1.69 -7.90
N ARG A 147 16.72 0.85 -8.73
CA ARG A 147 17.97 1.21 -9.42
C ARG A 147 17.77 2.47 -10.25
N ARG A 148 16.72 2.51 -11.08
CA ARG A 148 16.44 3.65 -11.96
C ARG A 148 16.14 4.94 -11.20
N LEU A 149 15.60 4.86 -9.99
CA LEU A 149 15.44 6.02 -9.10
C LEU A 149 16.80 6.52 -8.59
N VAL A 150 17.73 5.63 -8.22
CA VAL A 150 19.09 6.04 -7.82
C VAL A 150 19.81 6.74 -8.99
N GLU A 151 19.74 6.17 -10.19
CA GLU A 151 20.27 6.76 -11.43
C GLU A 151 19.61 8.13 -11.75
N ALA A 152 18.35 8.31 -11.34
CA ALA A 152 17.61 9.56 -11.50
C ALA A 152 17.91 10.62 -10.42
N GLY A 153 18.80 10.31 -9.44
CA GLY A 153 19.25 11.22 -8.39
C GLY A 153 18.44 11.17 -7.10
N PHE A 154 17.72 10.08 -6.83
CA PHE A 154 17.03 9.86 -5.56
C PHE A 154 17.81 8.88 -4.68
N ALA A 155 17.85 9.10 -3.39
CA ALA A 155 18.15 8.02 -2.45
C ALA A 155 16.97 7.04 -2.43
N VAL A 156 17.25 5.75 -2.29
CA VAL A 156 16.25 4.69 -2.28
C VAL A 156 16.36 3.89 -0.99
N LEU A 157 15.23 3.69 -0.33
CA LEU A 157 15.06 2.74 0.76
C LEU A 157 14.07 1.66 0.29
N ALA A 158 14.54 0.43 0.14
CA ALA A 158 13.71 -0.71 -0.24
C ALA A 158 13.54 -1.65 0.96
N PRO A 159 12.45 -1.51 1.76
CA PRO A 159 12.20 -2.33 2.93
C PRO A 159 11.89 -3.78 2.57
N PHE A 160 12.36 -4.71 3.39
CA PHE A 160 11.97 -6.12 3.33
C PHE A 160 10.73 -6.38 4.19
N ASN A 161 9.69 -6.92 3.58
CA ASN A 161 8.50 -7.43 4.25
C ASN A 161 8.25 -8.89 3.89
N LEU A 162 7.49 -9.60 4.74
CA LEU A 162 7.22 -11.02 4.53
C LEU A 162 6.43 -11.21 3.22
N ALA A 163 7.07 -11.81 2.22
CA ALA A 163 6.56 -11.89 0.86
C ALA A 163 5.85 -13.21 0.53
N GLU A 164 6.24 -14.33 1.17
CA GLU A 164 5.68 -15.64 0.87
C GLU A 164 4.21 -15.75 1.32
N GLY A 165 3.32 -16.15 0.40
CA GLY A 165 1.87 -16.12 0.62
C GLY A 165 1.40 -16.97 1.82
N ALA A 166 1.76 -18.25 1.87
CA ALA A 166 1.29 -19.15 2.94
C ALA A 166 1.88 -18.79 4.33
N PRO A 167 3.20 -18.55 4.49
CA PRO A 167 3.76 -18.03 5.73
C PRO A 167 3.14 -16.68 6.14
N ARG A 168 2.95 -15.77 5.17
CA ARG A 168 2.32 -14.48 5.43
C ARG A 168 0.89 -14.64 5.98
N GLY A 169 0.05 -15.47 5.35
CA GLY A 169 -1.31 -15.72 5.82
C GLY A 169 -1.36 -16.29 7.24
N ARG A 170 -0.39 -17.16 7.61
CA ARG A 170 -0.26 -17.61 9.02
C ARG A 170 0.03 -16.46 9.97
N ILE A 171 0.98 -15.59 9.63
CA ILE A 171 1.36 -14.45 10.49
C ILE A 171 0.24 -13.42 10.58
N VAL A 172 -0.51 -13.16 9.48
CA VAL A 172 -1.70 -12.30 9.53
C VAL A 172 -2.70 -12.79 10.59
N ARG A 173 -3.00 -14.09 10.60
CA ARG A 173 -3.93 -14.67 11.61
C ARG A 173 -3.38 -14.56 13.03
N LEU A 174 -2.07 -14.75 13.24
CA LEU A 174 -1.47 -14.55 14.56
C LEU A 174 -1.53 -13.09 15.01
N ALA A 175 -1.28 -12.14 14.10
CA ALA A 175 -1.37 -10.71 14.39
C ALA A 175 -2.79 -10.32 14.80
N MET A 176 -3.82 -10.79 14.08
CA MET A 176 -5.22 -10.55 14.43
C MET A 176 -5.59 -11.10 15.82
N MET A 177 -5.03 -12.25 16.22
CA MET A 177 -5.23 -12.81 17.56
C MET A 177 -4.51 -12.00 18.67
N ALA A 178 -3.50 -11.21 18.29
CA ALA A 178 -2.74 -10.34 19.18
C ALA A 178 -3.22 -8.87 19.13
N ASP A 179 -4.42 -8.61 18.62
CA ASP A 179 -5.03 -7.28 18.46
C ASP A 179 -4.16 -6.28 17.68
N THR A 180 -3.44 -6.80 16.66
CA THR A 180 -2.66 -6.02 15.72
C THR A 180 -2.86 -6.55 14.30
N THR A 181 -2.22 -5.94 13.32
CA THR A 181 -2.18 -6.45 11.95
C THR A 181 -0.76 -6.56 11.43
N LEU A 182 -0.52 -7.47 10.49
CA LEU A 182 0.78 -7.56 9.84
C LEU A 182 1.13 -6.26 9.08
N PRO A 183 0.21 -5.61 8.31
CA PRO A 183 0.48 -4.29 7.73
C PRO A 183 0.79 -3.20 8.76
N GLY A 184 0.20 -3.26 9.95
CA GLY A 184 0.53 -2.36 11.06
C GLY A 184 1.94 -2.58 11.61
N LEU A 185 2.35 -3.84 11.79
CA LEU A 185 3.72 -4.21 12.15
C LEU A 185 4.75 -3.72 11.11
N GLU A 186 4.43 -3.93 9.82
CA GLU A 186 5.29 -3.53 8.71
C GLU A 186 5.40 -1.99 8.60
N LEU A 187 4.31 -1.25 8.88
CA LEU A 187 4.34 0.21 8.97
C LEU A 187 5.31 0.69 10.05
N VAL A 188 5.26 0.11 11.26
CA VAL A 188 6.18 0.51 12.33
C VAL A 188 7.63 0.19 11.98
N ARG A 189 7.89 -0.95 11.33
CA ARG A 189 9.24 -1.28 10.83
C ARG A 189 9.75 -0.23 9.84
N LEU A 190 8.91 0.22 8.90
CA LEU A 190 9.22 1.31 8.00
C LEU A 190 9.50 2.62 8.76
N GLN A 191 8.66 2.95 9.75
CA GLN A 191 8.84 4.16 10.56
C GLN A 191 10.19 4.17 11.28
N ARG A 192 10.63 3.04 11.85
CA ARG A 192 11.95 2.91 12.50
C ARG A 192 13.12 3.01 11.49
N LEU A 193 12.95 2.44 10.29
CA LEU A 193 13.93 2.64 9.22
C LEU A 193 14.01 4.10 8.77
N LEU A 194 12.88 4.80 8.67
CA LEU A 194 12.86 6.24 8.37
C LEU A 194 13.49 7.06 9.50
N ASP A 195 13.28 6.70 10.79
CA ASP A 195 13.95 7.36 11.91
C ASP A 195 15.47 7.28 11.76
N LEU A 196 16.00 6.11 11.35
CA LEU A 196 17.43 5.89 11.12
C LEU A 196 17.93 6.66 9.88
N VAL A 197 17.24 6.52 8.76
CA VAL A 197 17.75 6.95 7.45
C VAL A 197 17.65 8.48 7.30
N LEU A 198 16.59 9.10 7.81
CA LEU A 198 16.39 10.56 7.74
C LEU A 198 17.29 11.35 8.70
N ALA A 199 17.98 10.69 9.60
CA ALA A 199 19.03 11.31 10.44
C ALA A 199 20.36 11.47 9.70
N ARG A 200 20.52 10.91 8.50
CA ARG A 200 21.74 11.00 7.70
C ARG A 200 21.88 12.37 7.04
N PRO A 201 23.10 12.94 6.99
CA PRO A 201 23.32 14.26 6.40
C PRO A 201 23.20 14.30 4.87
N ASP A 202 23.29 13.13 4.22
CA ASP A 202 23.20 12.99 2.76
C ASP A 202 21.76 12.77 2.25
N ILE A 203 20.77 12.71 3.15
CA ILE A 203 19.35 12.53 2.81
C ILE A 203 18.53 13.73 3.28
N ASP A 204 17.63 14.23 2.43
CA ASP A 204 16.74 15.36 2.75
C ASP A 204 15.45 14.85 3.43
N PRO A 205 15.27 15.09 4.74
CA PRO A 205 14.08 14.63 5.47
C PRO A 205 12.79 15.33 5.07
N ALA A 206 12.87 16.48 4.35
CA ALA A 206 11.71 17.21 3.86
C ALA A 206 11.20 16.68 2.51
N ARG A 207 11.97 15.83 1.82
CA ARG A 207 11.68 15.33 0.47
C ARG A 207 11.63 13.80 0.43
N VAL A 208 10.58 13.22 1.02
CA VAL A 208 10.40 11.76 1.11
C VAL A 208 9.16 11.33 0.32
N GLY A 209 9.32 10.41 -0.61
CA GLY A 209 8.24 9.78 -1.38
C GLY A 209 8.09 8.30 -1.07
N PHE A 210 6.96 7.74 -1.45
CA PHE A 210 6.69 6.31 -1.36
C PHE A 210 6.21 5.78 -2.72
N TRP A 211 6.73 4.64 -3.12
CA TRP A 211 6.29 3.96 -4.35
C TRP A 211 6.25 2.46 -4.13
N GLY A 212 5.08 1.86 -4.31
CA GLY A 212 4.91 0.43 -4.13
C GLY A 212 4.07 -0.23 -5.20
N LEU A 213 4.42 -1.48 -5.52
CA LEU A 213 3.68 -2.33 -6.46
C LEU A 213 2.84 -3.37 -5.70
N SER A 214 1.58 -3.60 -6.13
CA SER A 214 0.74 -4.68 -5.61
C SER A 214 0.54 -4.52 -4.09
N LEU A 215 0.97 -5.47 -3.26
CA LEU A 215 0.98 -5.31 -1.79
C LEU A 215 1.73 -4.05 -1.35
N GLY A 216 2.76 -3.61 -2.09
CA GLY A 216 3.41 -2.32 -1.89
C GLY A 216 2.51 -1.14 -2.27
N GLY A 217 1.63 -1.31 -3.26
CA GLY A 217 0.58 -0.34 -3.60
C GLY A 217 -0.47 -0.22 -2.49
N MET A 218 -0.84 -1.33 -1.84
CA MET A 218 -1.64 -1.32 -0.62
C MET A 218 -0.96 -0.50 0.49
N ALA A 219 0.32 -0.76 0.71
CA ALA A 219 1.11 0.00 1.68
C ALA A 219 1.11 1.51 1.38
N ALA A 220 1.21 1.91 0.11
CA ALA A 220 1.11 3.31 -0.30
C ALA A 220 -0.22 3.94 0.14
N GLN A 221 -1.33 3.24 -0.03
CA GLN A 221 -2.67 3.73 0.33
C GLN A 221 -2.88 3.82 1.84
N PHE A 222 -2.44 2.80 2.59
CA PHE A 222 -2.71 2.72 4.03
C PHE A 222 -1.67 3.44 4.88
N TRP A 223 -0.39 3.43 4.48
CA TRP A 223 0.68 3.98 5.31
C TRP A 223 0.88 5.47 5.07
N THR A 224 0.67 5.96 3.85
CA THR A 224 0.85 7.39 3.56
C THR A 224 -0.02 8.30 4.42
N PRO A 225 -1.31 8.01 4.67
CA PRO A 225 -2.11 8.81 5.60
C PRO A 225 -1.55 8.88 7.02
N LEU A 226 -0.86 7.83 7.48
CA LEU A 226 -0.39 7.64 8.84
C LEU A 226 1.10 8.01 9.04
N GLU A 227 1.82 8.25 7.96
CA GLU A 227 3.24 8.65 7.98
C GLU A 227 3.41 10.07 7.40
N PRO A 228 3.49 11.11 8.26
CA PRO A 228 3.50 12.50 7.80
C PRO A 228 4.81 12.92 7.10
N ARG A 229 5.89 12.15 7.25
CA ARG A 229 7.15 12.39 6.54
C ARG A 229 7.03 12.14 5.05
N LEU A 230 6.13 11.25 4.60
CA LEU A 230 5.85 11.01 3.20
C LEU A 230 5.14 12.20 2.57
N LYS A 231 5.74 12.83 1.57
CA LYS A 231 5.22 14.03 0.90
C LYS A 231 4.40 13.71 -0.34
N THR A 232 4.64 12.55 -0.95
CA THR A 232 3.88 12.03 -2.09
C THR A 232 3.94 10.51 -2.10
N ALA A 233 2.97 9.87 -2.74
CA ALA A 233 3.00 8.42 -2.93
C ALA A 233 2.50 7.99 -4.31
N ILE A 234 2.94 6.80 -4.73
CA ILE A 234 2.46 6.08 -5.92
C ILE A 234 1.97 4.71 -5.48
N SER A 235 0.71 4.41 -5.75
CA SER A 235 0.13 3.07 -5.64
C SER A 235 0.06 2.44 -7.02
N ALA A 236 0.92 1.44 -7.25
CA ALA A 236 0.94 0.72 -8.51
C ALA A 236 0.22 -0.63 -8.38
N ALA A 237 -0.70 -0.90 -9.30
CA ALA A 237 -1.42 -2.17 -9.47
C ALA A 237 -2.10 -2.68 -8.17
N TRP A 238 -2.72 -1.75 -7.41
CA TRP A 238 -3.49 -2.11 -6.21
C TRP A 238 -4.86 -1.43 -6.14
N PHE A 239 -4.94 -0.12 -6.39
CA PHE A 239 -6.17 0.68 -6.30
C PHE A 239 -7.30 0.06 -7.13
N ASN A 240 -8.51 -0.05 -6.55
CA ASN A 240 -9.66 -0.66 -7.21
C ASN A 240 -10.95 -0.27 -6.46
N SER A 241 -12.12 -0.59 -7.01
CA SER A 241 -13.34 -0.66 -6.20
C SER A 241 -13.28 -1.86 -5.26
N ARG A 242 -12.75 -1.61 -4.06
CA ARG A 242 -12.43 -2.67 -3.10
C ARG A 242 -13.66 -3.39 -2.57
N LEU A 243 -14.74 -2.68 -2.39
CA LEU A 243 -16.01 -3.25 -1.96
C LEU A 243 -16.46 -4.33 -2.95
N ASN A 244 -16.53 -3.99 -4.23
CA ASN A 244 -16.91 -4.95 -5.26
C ASN A 244 -15.89 -6.09 -5.37
N LYS A 245 -14.59 -5.76 -5.40
CA LYS A 245 -13.51 -6.73 -5.54
C LYS A 245 -13.50 -7.79 -4.44
N MET A 246 -13.82 -7.43 -3.22
CA MET A 246 -13.79 -8.33 -2.07
C MET A 246 -15.11 -9.06 -1.82
N VAL A 247 -16.25 -8.49 -2.25
CA VAL A 247 -17.56 -8.97 -1.82
C VAL A 247 -18.36 -9.58 -2.98
N VAL A 248 -18.20 -9.07 -4.21
CA VAL A 248 -18.97 -9.56 -5.36
C VAL A 248 -18.23 -10.69 -6.07
N PRO A 249 -18.80 -11.91 -6.17
CA PRO A 249 -18.15 -13.06 -6.81
C PRO A 249 -18.17 -12.95 -8.35
N ASP A 250 -17.43 -11.98 -8.89
CA ASP A 250 -17.32 -11.74 -10.34
C ASP A 250 -15.91 -12.14 -10.83
N PRO A 251 -15.77 -13.06 -11.80
CA PRO A 251 -14.48 -13.57 -12.25
C PRO A 251 -13.57 -12.50 -12.87
N ARG A 252 -14.09 -11.34 -13.23
CA ARG A 252 -13.30 -10.24 -13.78
C ARG A 252 -12.46 -9.53 -12.70
N TYR A 253 -12.85 -9.60 -11.43
CA TYR A 253 -12.20 -8.86 -10.35
C TYR A 253 -12.21 -9.54 -8.98
N ALA A 254 -12.99 -10.58 -8.77
CA ALA A 254 -13.16 -11.23 -7.47
C ALA A 254 -12.05 -12.25 -7.16
N CYS A 255 -10.79 -11.91 -7.42
CA CYS A 255 -9.67 -12.84 -7.22
C CYS A 255 -9.39 -13.16 -5.75
N PHE A 256 -9.98 -12.43 -4.80
CA PHE A 256 -9.73 -12.61 -3.37
C PHE A 256 -10.76 -13.52 -2.66
N LEU A 257 -11.90 -13.80 -3.27
CA LEU A 257 -12.95 -14.59 -2.61
C LEU A 257 -12.64 -16.08 -2.54
N ASP A 258 -11.92 -16.58 -3.54
CA ASP A 258 -11.64 -18.02 -3.69
C ASP A 258 -10.23 -18.42 -3.26
N VAL A 259 -9.39 -17.47 -2.85
CA VAL A 259 -8.01 -17.69 -2.41
C VAL A 259 -7.78 -17.15 -1.01
N PRO A 260 -6.97 -17.81 -0.18
CA PRO A 260 -6.69 -17.36 1.18
C PRO A 260 -5.73 -16.16 1.20
N GLU A 261 -6.19 -15.02 0.69
CA GLU A 261 -5.42 -13.77 0.64
C GLU A 261 -5.65 -12.92 1.91
N GLU A 262 -5.42 -13.49 3.07
CA GLU A 262 -5.63 -12.82 4.36
C GLU A 262 -4.79 -11.55 4.53
N HIS A 263 -3.74 -11.38 3.75
CA HIS A 263 -2.89 -10.19 3.79
C HIS A 263 -3.60 -8.87 3.47
N VAL A 264 -4.81 -8.93 2.91
CA VAL A 264 -5.64 -7.77 2.61
C VAL A 264 -6.73 -7.53 3.66
N TRP A 265 -6.80 -8.33 4.71
CA TRP A 265 -7.86 -8.26 5.70
C TRP A 265 -7.52 -7.29 6.83
N GLY A 266 -8.37 -6.29 7.01
CA GLY A 266 -8.39 -5.41 8.17
C GLY A 266 -9.76 -5.46 8.84
N ARG A 267 -9.81 -5.68 10.15
CA ARG A 267 -11.06 -5.78 10.90
C ARG A 267 -11.88 -4.50 10.76
N GLY A 268 -13.05 -4.61 10.12
CA GLY A 268 -13.96 -3.48 9.91
C GLY A 268 -13.54 -2.52 8.79
N TRP A 269 -12.51 -2.84 8.03
CA TRP A 269 -12.04 -1.96 6.96
C TRP A 269 -13.14 -1.62 5.96
N LEU A 270 -13.78 -2.59 5.34
CA LEU A 270 -14.80 -2.37 4.32
C LEU A 270 -16.12 -1.77 4.85
N THR A 271 -16.28 -1.67 6.15
CA THR A 271 -17.42 -0.92 6.74
C THR A 271 -17.15 0.58 6.83
N GLU A 272 -15.89 1.00 6.79
CA GLU A 272 -15.43 2.38 7.00
C GLU A 272 -14.89 3.02 5.72
N PHE A 273 -14.26 2.21 4.82
CA PHE A 273 -13.49 2.71 3.68
C PHE A 273 -13.71 1.87 2.42
N ASN A 274 -14.02 2.52 1.30
CA ASN A 274 -13.65 2.08 -0.04
C ASN A 274 -12.22 2.57 -0.36
N ASP A 275 -11.66 2.28 -1.54
CA ASP A 275 -10.30 2.71 -1.85
C ASP A 275 -10.24 4.23 -2.11
N ALA A 276 -11.29 4.85 -2.65
CA ALA A 276 -11.37 6.29 -2.85
C ALA A 276 -11.34 7.04 -1.52
N ASP A 277 -12.18 6.64 -0.56
CA ASP A 277 -12.22 7.21 0.77
C ASP A 277 -10.90 7.01 1.53
N GLN A 278 -10.32 5.80 1.47
CA GLN A 278 -9.02 5.51 2.08
C GLN A 278 -7.93 6.43 1.52
N CYS A 279 -7.86 6.58 0.20
CA CYS A 279 -6.85 7.41 -0.45
C CYS A 279 -7.13 8.91 -0.27
N SER A 280 -8.38 9.32 -0.06
CA SER A 280 -8.74 10.70 0.25
C SER A 280 -8.08 11.21 1.54
N LEU A 281 -7.70 10.32 2.46
CA LEU A 281 -6.92 10.66 3.66
C LEU A 281 -5.48 11.13 3.33
N ILE A 282 -4.97 10.87 2.13
CA ILE A 282 -3.66 11.36 1.67
C ILE A 282 -3.73 12.85 1.33
N CYS A 283 -4.87 13.30 0.80
CA CYS A 283 -5.09 14.71 0.47
C CYS A 283 -4.76 15.63 1.67
N PRO A 284 -4.08 16.76 1.47
CA PRO A 284 -3.76 17.44 0.21
C PRO A 284 -2.42 17.03 -0.45
N ARG A 285 -1.76 15.97 0.05
CA ARG A 285 -0.49 15.49 -0.51
C ARG A 285 -0.71 14.83 -1.88
N PRO A 286 0.26 14.98 -2.81
CA PRO A 286 0.16 14.38 -4.14
C PRO A 286 0.11 12.85 -4.10
N PHE A 287 -0.78 12.27 -4.92
CA PHE A 287 -0.97 10.83 -5.02
C PHE A 287 -1.18 10.38 -6.47
N LEU A 288 -0.41 9.39 -6.91
CA LEU A 288 -0.52 8.77 -8.23
C LEU A 288 -1.00 7.33 -8.09
N VAL A 289 -2.04 6.99 -8.84
CA VAL A 289 -2.44 5.61 -9.10
C VAL A 289 -1.89 5.20 -10.47
N THR A 290 -1.22 4.04 -10.55
CA THR A 290 -0.86 3.45 -11.83
C THR A 290 -1.48 2.07 -11.98
N ALA A 291 -2.09 1.77 -13.13
CA ALA A 291 -2.80 0.54 -13.36
C ALA A 291 -2.69 0.07 -14.81
N GLY A 292 -2.52 -1.22 -15.03
CA GLY A 292 -2.52 -1.84 -16.35
C GLY A 292 -3.94 -2.26 -16.75
N LYS A 293 -4.31 -2.02 -18.01
CA LYS A 293 -5.59 -2.46 -18.57
C LYS A 293 -5.72 -3.99 -18.68
N THR A 294 -4.58 -4.68 -18.72
CA THR A 294 -4.50 -6.15 -18.76
C THR A 294 -4.06 -6.76 -17.43
N ASP A 295 -4.11 -6.00 -16.34
CA ASP A 295 -3.80 -6.51 -15.01
C ASP A 295 -4.82 -7.58 -14.60
N PHE A 296 -4.32 -8.78 -14.29
CA PHE A 296 -5.15 -9.95 -13.99
C PHE A 296 -5.89 -9.86 -12.64
N ILE A 297 -5.50 -8.91 -11.77
CA ILE A 297 -6.16 -8.70 -10.47
C ILE A 297 -7.10 -7.50 -10.47
N ALA A 298 -7.29 -6.84 -11.60
CA ALA A 298 -8.10 -5.62 -11.68
C ALA A 298 -8.94 -5.58 -12.96
N TRP A 299 -10.19 -5.19 -12.83
CA TRP A 299 -11.00 -4.79 -13.98
C TRP A 299 -11.00 -3.26 -14.07
N TYR A 300 -10.19 -2.74 -15.01
CA TYR A 300 -9.88 -1.31 -15.06
C TYR A 300 -11.10 -0.37 -15.21
N PRO A 301 -12.24 -0.70 -15.86
CA PRO A 301 -13.38 0.22 -15.90
C PRO A 301 -13.89 0.59 -14.50
N GLN A 302 -14.02 -0.42 -13.61
CA GLN A 302 -14.41 -0.22 -12.23
C GLN A 302 -13.36 0.57 -11.42
N LEU A 303 -12.08 0.36 -11.70
CA LEU A 303 -10.99 1.14 -11.11
C LEU A 303 -11.08 2.62 -11.51
N VAL A 304 -11.41 2.90 -12.77
CA VAL A 304 -11.58 4.28 -13.26
C VAL A 304 -12.74 4.97 -12.56
N GLU A 305 -13.88 4.31 -12.38
CA GLU A 305 -15.04 4.84 -11.66
C GLU A 305 -14.66 5.20 -10.21
N GLU A 306 -14.02 4.29 -9.48
CA GLU A 306 -13.52 4.53 -8.12
C GLU A 306 -12.50 5.66 -8.05
N PHE A 307 -11.65 5.81 -9.08
CA PHE A 307 -10.66 6.89 -9.14
C PHE A 307 -11.31 8.27 -9.34
N GLU A 308 -12.41 8.36 -10.09
CA GLU A 308 -13.15 9.62 -10.24
C GLU A 308 -13.73 10.09 -8.90
N GLU A 309 -14.16 9.19 -8.03
CA GLU A 309 -14.57 9.52 -6.65
C GLU A 309 -13.40 10.10 -5.86
N LEU A 310 -12.21 9.47 -5.92
CA LEU A 310 -11.01 10.02 -5.28
C LEU A 310 -10.65 11.39 -5.84
N ARG A 311 -10.69 11.55 -7.17
CA ARG A 311 -10.37 12.83 -7.84
C ARG A 311 -11.27 13.95 -7.37
N ALA A 312 -12.56 13.70 -7.22
CA ALA A 312 -13.52 14.70 -6.78
C ALA A 312 -13.15 15.36 -5.44
N HIS A 313 -12.54 14.62 -4.50
CA HIS A 313 -12.07 15.19 -3.24
C HIS A 313 -10.95 16.23 -3.43
N TYR A 314 -10.02 15.97 -4.34
CA TYR A 314 -8.95 16.91 -4.66
C TYR A 314 -9.47 18.13 -5.46
N GLU A 315 -10.38 17.90 -6.39
CA GLU A 315 -10.97 18.97 -7.22
C GLU A 315 -11.78 19.96 -6.38
N GLN A 316 -12.55 19.50 -5.39
CA GLN A 316 -13.28 20.37 -4.47
C GLN A 316 -12.36 21.30 -3.67
N LEU A 317 -11.09 20.95 -3.49
CA LEU A 317 -10.07 21.79 -2.85
C LEU A 317 -9.26 22.64 -3.86
N GLY A 318 -9.56 22.54 -5.17
CA GLY A 318 -8.75 23.16 -6.21
C GLY A 318 -7.37 22.52 -6.40
N LEU A 319 -7.20 21.27 -6.00
CA LEU A 319 -5.94 20.52 -5.99
C LEU A 319 -5.93 19.34 -6.99
N GLY A 320 -6.76 19.40 -8.02
CA GLY A 320 -6.90 18.29 -8.99
C GLY A 320 -5.58 17.83 -9.63
N GLU A 321 -4.60 18.74 -9.76
CA GLU A 321 -3.26 18.40 -10.29
C GLU A 321 -2.41 17.55 -9.33
N ARG A 322 -2.84 17.40 -8.06
CA ARG A 322 -2.15 16.57 -7.05
C ARG A 322 -2.61 15.12 -7.01
N VAL A 323 -3.61 14.77 -7.78
CA VAL A 323 -4.05 13.37 -7.93
C VAL A 323 -4.08 13.00 -9.41
N SER A 324 -3.59 11.80 -9.76
CA SER A 324 -3.55 11.37 -11.17
C SER A 324 -3.69 9.86 -11.29
N LEU A 325 -4.28 9.41 -12.40
CA LEU A 325 -4.33 8.02 -12.82
C LEU A 325 -3.48 7.86 -14.09
N ASP A 326 -2.44 7.04 -14.02
CA ASP A 326 -1.69 6.55 -15.19
C ASP A 326 -2.23 5.15 -15.56
N LEU A 327 -3.23 5.13 -16.43
CA LEU A 327 -3.80 3.90 -16.96
C LEU A 327 -3.08 3.52 -18.26
N HIS A 328 -2.37 2.39 -18.25
CA HIS A 328 -1.52 1.95 -19.36
C HIS A 328 -1.98 0.63 -19.98
N GLU A 329 -1.47 0.31 -21.17
CA GLU A 329 -1.84 -0.91 -21.92
C GLU A 329 -1.20 -2.20 -21.37
N GLY A 330 -0.26 -2.09 -20.41
CA GLY A 330 0.42 -3.24 -19.78
C GLY A 330 -0.42 -3.94 -18.71
N GLY A 331 0.25 -4.83 -17.97
CA GLY A 331 -0.35 -5.67 -16.93
C GLY A 331 0.00 -5.22 -15.51
N HIS A 332 0.30 -6.21 -14.67
CA HIS A 332 0.64 -6.04 -13.25
C HIS A 332 2.10 -5.60 -13.07
N GLU A 333 2.40 -4.34 -13.32
CA GLU A 333 3.77 -3.85 -13.41
C GLU A 333 3.96 -2.40 -12.96
N VAL A 334 5.22 -2.01 -12.74
CA VAL A 334 5.64 -0.64 -12.42
C VAL A 334 5.79 0.20 -13.70
N ARG A 335 5.24 1.41 -13.71
CA ARG A 335 5.44 2.40 -14.79
C ARG A 335 6.60 3.35 -14.46
N VAL A 336 7.84 2.91 -14.75
CA VAL A 336 9.07 3.56 -14.27
C VAL A 336 9.16 5.03 -14.69
N GLN A 337 8.98 5.35 -15.97
CA GLN A 337 9.16 6.72 -16.47
C GLN A 337 8.12 7.67 -15.88
N GLY A 338 6.85 7.27 -15.86
CA GLY A 338 5.77 8.05 -15.26
C GLY A 338 5.98 8.28 -13.77
N GLY A 339 6.38 7.23 -13.04
CA GLY A 339 6.66 7.32 -11.62
C GLY A 339 7.87 8.21 -11.28
N ILE A 340 8.97 8.12 -12.03
CA ILE A 340 10.13 9.03 -11.85
C ILE A 340 9.74 10.48 -12.14
N ALA A 341 8.95 10.72 -13.20
CA ALA A 341 8.47 12.08 -13.52
C ALA A 341 7.60 12.64 -12.39
N TRP A 342 6.73 11.80 -11.81
CA TRP A 342 5.92 12.16 -10.64
C TRP A 342 6.79 12.51 -9.42
N MET A 343 7.73 11.65 -9.05
CA MET A 343 8.65 11.91 -7.93
C MET A 343 9.48 13.17 -8.14
N ARG A 344 9.95 13.43 -9.36
CA ARG A 344 10.65 14.67 -9.71
C ARG A 344 9.78 15.91 -9.56
N ARG A 345 8.51 15.83 -9.90
CA ARG A 345 7.58 16.97 -9.76
C ARG A 345 7.35 17.36 -8.31
N TRP A 346 7.25 16.38 -7.42
CA TRP A 346 6.77 16.61 -6.05
C TRP A 346 7.83 16.53 -4.96
N LEU A 347 9.05 16.09 -5.29
CA LEU A 347 10.18 16.02 -4.36
C LEU A 347 11.37 16.91 -4.76
N ARG A 348 11.20 17.81 -5.69
CA ARG A 348 12.24 18.78 -6.05
C ARG A 348 12.17 20.06 -5.23
#